data_b367faf22be578eca1e951fb0d9b9fb8
#
_entry.id   b367faf22be578eca1e951fb0d9b9fb8
#
_cell.length_a   1.000
_cell.length_b   1.000
_cell.length_c   1.000
_cell.angle_alpha   90.00
_cell.angle_beta   90.00
_cell.angle_gamma   90.00
#
_symmetry.space_group_name_H-M   'P 1'
#
loop_
_entity.id
_entity.type
_entity.pdbx_description
1 polymer ?
#
loop_
_entity_poly.entity_id
_entity_poly.type
_entity_poly.pdbx_seq_one_letter_code
_entity_poly.pdbx_strand_id
1 'polypeptide(L)' 'MLRPTVSIAVLEEKTALFVNGKTDAKTYYAVLKAAFGDKLGSVLPQIIANLPAKKAADLSKVA' A
#
# COMPACT_ATOMS: atom_id res chain seq x y z
N MET A 1 -14.11 22.07 2.00
CA MET A 1 -13.23 21.40 1.04
C MET A 1 -13.06 19.94 1.40
N LEU A 2 -13.22 19.09 0.41
CA LEU A 2 -13.04 17.67 0.63
C LEU A 2 -11.58 17.29 0.54
N ARG A 3 -11.16 16.43 1.42
CA ARG A 3 -9.79 15.91 1.44
C ARG A 3 -9.81 14.41 1.34
N PRO A 4 -8.81 13.82 0.71
CA PRO A 4 -8.68 12.37 0.76
C PRO A 4 -8.48 11.95 2.22
N THR A 5 -9.00 10.79 2.55
CA THR A 5 -8.86 10.25 3.90
C THR A 5 -7.40 10.01 4.25
N VAL A 6 -6.62 9.63 3.24
CA VAL A 6 -5.20 9.33 3.42
C VAL A 6 -4.41 10.19 2.44
N SER A 7 -3.44 10.93 2.94
CA SER A 7 -2.59 11.76 2.10
C SER A 7 -1.44 10.94 1.52
N ILE A 8 -0.78 11.51 0.50
CA ILE A 8 0.39 10.86 -0.09
C ILE A 8 1.50 10.69 0.95
N ALA A 9 1.67 11.67 1.83
CA ALA A 9 2.68 11.59 2.88
C ALA A 9 2.40 10.40 3.81
N VAL A 10 1.14 10.18 4.16
CA VAL A 10 0.77 9.04 5.00
C VAL A 10 1.01 7.73 4.27
N LEU A 11 0.70 7.67 2.97
CA LEU A 11 0.97 6.47 2.19
C LEU A 11 2.46 6.15 2.13
N GLU A 12 3.30 7.16 1.94
CA GLU A 12 4.75 6.96 1.92
C GLU A 12 5.26 6.45 3.25
N GLU A 13 4.73 6.99 4.34
CA GLU A 13 5.09 6.54 5.68
C GLU A 13 4.69 5.08 5.88
N LYS A 14 3.48 4.70 5.50
CA LYS A 14 3.02 3.32 5.65
C LYS A 14 3.81 2.38 4.74
N THR A 15 4.16 2.83 3.55
CA THR A 15 5.00 2.05 2.64
C THR A 15 6.38 1.80 3.27
N ALA A 16 6.98 2.81 3.88
CA ALA A 16 8.26 2.66 4.54
C ALA A 16 8.18 1.66 5.70
N LEU A 17 7.10 1.72 6.48
CA LEU A 17 6.89 0.79 7.56
C LEU A 17 6.78 -0.64 7.06
N PHE A 18 6.06 -0.82 5.96
CA PHE A 18 5.91 -2.14 5.35
C PHE A 18 7.26 -2.66 4.84
N VAL A 19 8.00 -1.83 4.13
CA VAL A 19 9.31 -2.21 3.57
C VAL A 19 10.29 -2.56 4.68
N ASN A 20 10.22 -1.84 5.80
CA ASN A 20 11.11 -2.08 6.94
C ASN A 20 10.66 -3.24 7.82
N GLY A 21 9.55 -3.89 7.49
CA GLY A 21 9.06 -5.02 8.27
C GLY A 21 8.33 -4.66 9.54
N LYS A 22 7.96 -3.40 9.70
CA LYS A 22 7.24 -2.93 10.89
C LYS A 22 5.74 -3.13 10.79
N THR A 23 5.24 -3.34 9.59
CA THR A 23 3.83 -3.66 9.37
C THR A 23 3.76 -4.82 8.39
N ASP A 24 2.72 -5.64 8.49
CA ASP A 24 2.59 -6.78 7.59
C ASP A 24 1.85 -6.38 6.31
N ALA A 25 1.89 -7.29 5.32
CA ALA A 25 1.27 -7.03 4.03
C ALA A 25 -0.23 -6.85 4.15
N LYS A 26 -0.86 -7.59 5.05
CA LYS A 26 -2.30 -7.50 5.25
C LYS A 26 -2.70 -6.11 5.76
N THR A 27 -1.97 -5.60 6.74
CA THR A 27 -2.21 -4.27 7.29
C THR A 27 -1.97 -3.21 6.24
N TYR A 28 -0.86 -3.33 5.51
CA TYR A 28 -0.54 -2.39 4.45
C TYR A 28 -1.59 -2.40 3.36
N TYR A 29 -2.05 -3.57 2.96
CA TYR A 29 -3.10 -3.69 1.95
C TYR A 29 -4.38 -3.00 2.40
N ALA A 30 -4.74 -3.13 3.68
CA ALA A 30 -5.91 -2.46 4.22
C ALA A 30 -5.78 -0.94 4.13
N VAL A 31 -4.59 -0.42 4.36
CA VAL A 31 -4.32 1.03 4.21
C VAL A 31 -4.51 1.44 2.76
N LEU A 32 -3.97 0.67 1.82
CA LEU A 32 -4.12 0.96 0.40
C LEU A 32 -5.58 0.92 -0.03
N LYS A 33 -6.32 -0.05 0.47
CA LYS A 33 -7.72 -0.20 0.13
C LYS A 33 -8.54 0.99 0.64
N ALA A 34 -8.24 1.46 1.84
CA ALA A 34 -8.88 2.63 2.39
C ALA A 34 -8.54 3.90 1.61
N ALA A 35 -7.31 4.00 1.11
CA ALA A 35 -6.85 5.17 0.38
C ALA A 35 -7.39 5.23 -1.03
N PHE A 36 -7.38 4.11 -1.75
CA PHE A 36 -7.72 4.07 -3.17
C PHE A 36 -9.10 3.50 -3.46
N GLY A 37 -9.66 2.72 -2.56
CA GLY A 37 -10.97 2.12 -2.77
C GLY A 37 -11.03 1.32 -4.06
N ASP A 38 -11.98 1.65 -4.91
CA ASP A 38 -12.19 0.93 -6.17
C ASP A 38 -11.01 1.08 -7.15
N LYS A 39 -10.20 2.11 -6.98
CA LYS A 39 -9.07 2.35 -7.87
C LYS A 39 -7.84 1.56 -7.50
N LEU A 40 -7.88 0.86 -6.39
CA LEU A 40 -6.72 0.08 -5.93
C LEU A 40 -6.27 -0.92 -6.98
N GLY A 41 -7.21 -1.57 -7.65
CA GLY A 41 -6.87 -2.55 -8.69
C GLY A 41 -6.05 -1.95 -9.82
N SER A 42 -6.23 -0.66 -10.10
CA SER A 42 -5.48 0.02 -11.16
C SER A 42 -4.09 0.46 -10.72
N VAL A 43 -3.94 0.82 -9.43
CA VAL A 43 -2.66 1.33 -8.93
C VAL A 43 -1.81 0.24 -8.28
N LEU A 44 -2.41 -0.87 -7.89
CA LEU A 44 -1.71 -1.94 -7.19
C LEU A 44 -0.50 -2.48 -7.96
N PRO A 45 -0.59 -2.75 -9.27
CA PRO A 45 0.58 -3.21 -10.01
C PRO A 45 1.74 -2.22 -9.96
N GLN A 46 1.45 -0.93 -9.97
CA GLN A 46 2.49 0.09 -9.88
C GLN A 46 3.13 0.10 -8.50
N ILE A 47 2.32 -0.06 -7.47
CA ILE A 47 2.82 -0.12 -6.10
C ILE A 47 3.72 -1.34 -5.95
N ILE A 48 3.27 -2.49 -6.42
CA ILE A 48 4.04 -3.73 -6.35
C ILE A 48 5.38 -3.59 -7.09
N ALA A 49 5.35 -2.94 -8.25
CA ALA A 49 6.56 -2.74 -9.05
C ALA A 49 7.61 -1.89 -8.33
N ASN A 50 7.17 -1.04 -7.41
CA ASN A 50 8.07 -0.17 -6.66
C ASN A 50 8.56 -0.79 -5.34
N LEU A 51 8.03 -1.95 -4.98
CA LEU A 51 8.41 -2.62 -3.74
C LEU A 51 9.57 -3.58 -3.98
N PRO A 52 10.39 -3.86 -2.94
CA PRO A 52 11.37 -4.95 -3.03
C PRO A 52 10.66 -6.26 -3.35
N ALA A 53 11.37 -7.17 -4.03
CA ALA A 53 10.77 -8.42 -4.50
C ALA A 53 10.07 -9.19 -3.39
N LYS A 54 10.67 -9.27 -2.20
CA LYS A 54 10.07 -9.99 -1.08
C LYS A 54 8.75 -9.35 -0.63
N LYS A 55 8.73 -8.04 -0.56
CA LYS A 55 7.53 -7.32 -0.12
C LYS A 55 6.48 -7.32 -1.21
N ALA A 56 6.90 -7.23 -2.45
CA ALA A 56 5.97 -7.32 -3.57
C ALA A 56 5.27 -8.68 -3.57
N ALA A 57 5.99 -9.75 -3.32
CA ALA A 57 5.40 -11.08 -3.25
C ALA A 57 4.43 -11.20 -2.08
N ASP A 58 4.80 -10.66 -0.90
CA ASP A 58 3.93 -10.68 0.26
C ASP A 58 2.62 -9.93 0.00
N LEU A 59 2.71 -8.77 -0.62
CA LEU A 59 1.53 -7.99 -0.92
C LEU A 59 0.65 -8.69 -1.95
N SER A 60 1.26 -9.32 -2.95
CA SER A 60 0.52 -10.06 -3.97
C SER A 60 -0.29 -11.21 -3.37
N LYS A 61 0.23 -11.83 -2.32
CA LYS A 61 -0.48 -12.92 -1.65
C LYS A 61 -1.72 -12.44 -0.91
N VAL A 62 -1.65 -11.22 -0.39
CA VAL A 62 -2.78 -10.62 0.33
C VAL A 62 -3.81 -10.09 -0.65
N ALA A 63 -3.33 -9.51 -1.73
CA ALA A 63 -4.22 -8.99 -2.77
C ALA A 63 -4.80 -10.14 -3.58
#